data_db8d1a2b7482cfac1a154acc5e08bdc2
#
_entry.id   db8d1a2b7482cfac1a154acc5e08bdc2
#
_cell.length_a   1.000
_cell.length_b   1.000
_cell.length_c   1.000
_cell.angle_alpha   90.00
_cell.angle_beta   90.00
_cell.angle_gamma   90.00
#
_symmetry.space_group_name_H-M   'P 1'
#
loop_
_entity.id
_entity.type
_entity.pdbx_description
1 polymer ?
#
loop_
_entity_poly.entity_id
_entity_poly.type
_entity_poly.pdbx_seq_one_letter_code
_entity_poly.pdbx_strand_id
1 'polypeptide(L)'
;MQIALSYVDTEVFPVPAGWIAVGFLGTGPAVLAYDPARAPHSVLDGVPTPLDPASVNPVLAGAIEAAATRAWPEGWSYALAESFAINRRALQRDRLAKNTLHPNILRTLGAVSEGPDAEGMGRILRALASYATSYGEGHSMLDRIDDAGRVARNAVEALRQVHTGRPIRPEPVDADNCKD
;
A
#
# COMPACT_ATOMS: atom_id res chain seq x y z
N MET A 1 -16.44 9.46 -14.34
CA MET A 1 -15.09 8.87 -14.07
C MET A 1 -15.26 7.77 -13.06
N GLN A 2 -14.57 6.65 -13.21
CA GLN A 2 -14.50 5.55 -12.23
C GLN A 2 -13.04 5.40 -11.80
N ILE A 3 -12.79 5.09 -10.53
CA ILE A 3 -11.44 4.87 -10.00
C ILE A 3 -11.44 3.51 -9.29
N ALA A 4 -10.43 2.68 -9.60
CA ALA A 4 -10.14 1.45 -8.87
C ALA A 4 -8.75 1.58 -8.23
N LEU A 5 -8.68 1.50 -6.91
CA LEU A 5 -7.39 1.36 -6.21
C LEU A 5 -6.88 -0.06 -6.42
N SER A 6 -5.64 -0.17 -6.89
CA SER A 6 -4.97 -1.46 -7.11
C SER A 6 -3.45 -1.30 -7.11
N TYR A 7 -2.73 -2.40 -7.05
CA TYR A 7 -1.32 -2.38 -7.35
C TYR A 7 -1.08 -2.01 -8.83
N VAL A 8 -0.14 -1.12 -9.07
CA VAL A 8 0.27 -0.74 -10.43
C VAL A 8 1.71 -1.12 -10.62
N ASP A 9 1.94 -2.06 -11.51
CA ASP A 9 3.29 -2.41 -11.96
C ASP A 9 3.81 -1.29 -12.89
N THR A 10 4.75 -0.51 -12.38
CA THR A 10 5.31 0.64 -13.12
C THR A 10 6.29 0.25 -14.24
N GLU A 11 6.68 -1.01 -14.32
CA GLU A 11 7.42 -1.55 -15.49
C GLU A 11 6.48 -1.77 -16.68
N VAL A 12 5.22 -2.16 -16.39
CA VAL A 12 4.17 -2.38 -17.39
C VAL A 12 3.41 -1.08 -17.71
N PHE A 13 3.12 -0.29 -16.67
CA PHE A 13 2.40 0.98 -16.76
C PHE A 13 3.31 2.13 -16.30
N PRO A 14 4.17 2.64 -17.18
CA PRO A 14 5.18 3.61 -16.78
C PRO A 14 4.55 4.91 -16.28
N VAL A 15 5.11 5.41 -15.17
CA VAL A 15 4.80 6.73 -14.63
C VAL A 15 6.11 7.53 -14.48
N PRO A 16 6.06 8.87 -14.48
CA PRO A 16 7.26 9.69 -14.30
C PRO A 16 8.00 9.36 -12.99
N ALA A 17 9.32 9.47 -13.00
CA ALA A 17 10.14 9.18 -11.84
C ALA A 17 9.74 10.03 -10.62
N GLY A 18 9.65 9.40 -9.45
CA GLY A 18 9.24 10.05 -8.21
C GLY A 18 7.73 10.24 -8.03
N TRP A 19 6.91 9.80 -9.01
CA TRP A 19 5.46 9.82 -8.91
C TRP A 19 4.93 8.56 -8.23
N ILE A 20 3.71 8.65 -7.65
CA ILE A 20 3.07 7.55 -6.94
C ILE A 20 1.82 7.11 -7.69
N ALA A 21 1.90 5.95 -8.36
CA ALA A 21 0.74 5.30 -8.95
C ALA A 21 -0.12 4.66 -7.84
N VAL A 22 -1.45 4.82 -7.93
CA VAL A 22 -2.38 4.37 -6.88
C VAL A 22 -3.51 3.47 -7.40
N GLY A 23 -3.65 3.33 -8.70
CA GLY A 23 -4.68 2.50 -9.31
C GLY A 23 -4.99 2.92 -10.74
N PHE A 24 -6.17 2.54 -11.24
CA PHE A 24 -6.57 2.78 -12.62
C PHE A 24 -7.82 3.65 -12.73
N LEU A 25 -7.92 4.35 -13.87
CA LEU A 25 -9.05 5.18 -14.25
C LEU A 25 -9.93 4.44 -15.27
N GLY A 26 -11.21 4.27 -14.94
CA GLY A 26 -12.14 3.53 -15.80
C GLY A 26 -11.78 2.05 -15.92
N THR A 27 -12.01 1.48 -17.10
CA THR A 27 -11.70 0.09 -17.45
C THR A 27 -10.46 -0.04 -18.35
N GLY A 28 -9.81 1.08 -18.64
CA GLY A 28 -8.64 1.14 -19.53
C GLY A 28 -7.30 1.13 -18.78
N PRO A 29 -6.19 1.27 -19.54
CA PRO A 29 -4.83 1.22 -18.99
C PRO A 29 -4.38 2.56 -18.37
N ALA A 30 -5.24 3.57 -18.31
CA ALA A 30 -4.89 4.86 -17.74
C ALA A 30 -4.70 4.76 -16.22
N VAL A 31 -3.53 5.13 -15.74
CA VAL A 31 -3.15 5.08 -14.33
C VAL A 31 -3.51 6.39 -13.64
N LEU A 32 -4.09 6.31 -12.45
CA LEU A 32 -4.16 7.44 -11.53
C LEU A 32 -2.84 7.52 -10.77
N ALA A 33 -2.11 8.61 -10.98
CA ALA A 33 -0.84 8.85 -10.28
C ALA A 33 -0.81 10.26 -9.67
N TYR A 34 0.02 10.42 -8.67
CA TYR A 34 0.25 11.68 -7.97
C TYR A 34 1.70 12.13 -8.18
N ASP A 35 1.88 13.39 -8.52
CA ASP A 35 3.19 14.01 -8.61
C ASP A 35 3.80 14.28 -7.20
N PRO A 36 5.05 14.76 -7.09
CA PRO A 36 5.67 15.11 -5.81
C PRO A 36 4.92 16.21 -5.03
N ALA A 37 4.16 17.07 -5.73
CA ALA A 37 3.29 18.09 -5.10
C ALA A 37 1.93 17.52 -4.67
N ARG A 38 1.69 16.23 -4.90
CA ARG A 38 0.44 15.50 -4.64
C ARG A 38 -0.74 15.98 -5.49
N ALA A 39 -0.49 16.50 -6.67
CA ALA A 39 -1.53 16.75 -7.64
C ALA A 39 -1.89 15.46 -8.40
N PRO A 40 -3.19 15.16 -8.63
CA PRO A 40 -3.61 13.97 -9.35
C PRO A 40 -3.44 14.13 -10.85
N HIS A 41 -3.01 13.07 -11.51
CA HIS A 41 -2.84 12.98 -12.95
C HIS A 41 -3.38 11.66 -13.49
N SER A 42 -3.88 11.69 -14.71
CA SER A 42 -4.04 10.50 -15.55
C SER A 42 -2.75 10.27 -16.29
N VAL A 43 -2.17 9.09 -16.18
CA VAL A 43 -0.97 8.71 -16.93
C VAL A 43 -1.32 7.59 -17.90
N LEU A 44 -1.13 7.83 -19.18
CA LEU A 44 -1.31 6.86 -20.25
C LEU A 44 -0.02 6.75 -21.06
N ASP A 45 0.52 5.56 -21.20
CA ASP A 45 1.79 5.30 -21.90
C ASP A 45 2.95 6.23 -21.44
N GLY A 46 3.01 6.49 -20.12
CA GLY A 46 4.00 7.36 -19.53
C GLY A 46 3.73 8.88 -19.68
N VAL A 47 2.68 9.26 -20.40
CA VAL A 47 2.32 10.67 -20.62
C VAL A 47 1.31 11.15 -19.59
N PRO A 48 1.68 12.08 -18.69
CA PRO A 48 0.78 12.60 -17.68
C PRO A 48 -0.15 13.69 -18.21
N THR A 49 -1.41 13.63 -17.82
CA THR A 49 -2.41 14.67 -18.02
C THR A 49 -2.95 15.11 -16.67
N PRO A 50 -2.87 16.40 -16.29
CA PRO A 50 -3.40 16.88 -15.02
C PRO A 50 -4.90 16.61 -14.87
N LEU A 51 -5.31 16.23 -13.66
CA LEU A 51 -6.71 16.08 -13.30
C LEU A 51 -7.11 17.12 -12.25
N ASP A 52 -8.34 17.57 -12.32
CA ASP A 52 -8.90 18.46 -11.31
C ASP A 52 -9.21 17.68 -10.02
N PRO A 53 -8.55 18.00 -8.88
CA PRO A 53 -8.81 17.37 -7.60
C PRO A 53 -10.28 17.39 -7.17
N ALA A 54 -11.02 18.44 -7.51
CA ALA A 54 -12.43 18.56 -7.17
C ALA A 54 -13.29 17.51 -7.89
N SER A 55 -12.84 17.06 -9.06
CA SER A 55 -13.50 15.97 -9.83
C SER A 55 -13.03 14.58 -9.40
N VAL A 56 -11.77 14.45 -8.99
CA VAL A 56 -11.15 13.15 -8.60
C VAL A 56 -11.55 12.72 -7.19
N ASN A 57 -11.42 13.62 -6.21
CA ASN A 57 -11.53 13.27 -4.80
C ASN A 57 -12.89 12.67 -4.40
N PRO A 58 -14.06 13.15 -4.89
CA PRO A 58 -15.34 12.55 -4.55
C PRO A 58 -15.48 11.10 -5.03
N VAL A 59 -14.93 10.79 -6.21
CA VAL A 59 -14.93 9.43 -6.77
C VAL A 59 -13.94 8.54 -6.01
N LEU A 60 -12.76 9.08 -5.72
CA LEU A 60 -11.72 8.40 -4.97
C LEU A 60 -12.16 8.05 -3.55
N ALA A 61 -12.97 8.88 -2.90
CA ALA A 61 -13.55 8.59 -1.58
C ALA A 61 -14.35 7.25 -1.60
N GLY A 62 -15.12 7.01 -2.64
CA GLY A 62 -15.83 5.73 -2.83
C GLY A 62 -14.88 4.56 -3.10
N ALA A 63 -13.80 4.78 -3.87
CA ALA A 63 -12.80 3.75 -4.13
C ALA A 63 -12.01 3.39 -2.86
N ILE A 64 -11.70 4.37 -2.00
CA ILE A 64 -11.07 4.15 -0.69
C ILE A 64 -11.98 3.28 0.19
N GLU A 65 -13.26 3.63 0.30
CA GLU A 65 -14.23 2.88 1.09
C GLU A 65 -14.35 1.43 0.58
N ALA A 66 -14.46 1.23 -0.73
CA ALA A 66 -14.55 -0.10 -1.33
C ALA A 66 -13.30 -0.95 -1.06
N ALA A 67 -12.11 -0.40 -1.28
CA ALA A 67 -10.85 -1.09 -1.04
C ALA A 67 -10.64 -1.39 0.46
N ALA A 68 -10.90 -0.43 1.33
CA ALA A 68 -10.78 -0.60 2.77
C ALA A 68 -11.78 -1.62 3.34
N THR A 69 -13.01 -1.66 2.82
CA THR A 69 -14.01 -2.68 3.22
C THR A 69 -13.58 -4.08 2.81
N ARG A 70 -12.90 -4.26 1.67
CA ARG A 70 -12.35 -5.56 1.28
C ARG A 70 -11.24 -6.03 2.24
N ALA A 71 -10.37 -5.12 2.66
CA ALA A 71 -9.28 -5.41 3.59
C ALA A 71 -9.77 -5.60 5.03
N TRP A 72 -10.80 -4.86 5.44
CA TRP A 72 -11.36 -4.87 6.80
C TRP A 72 -12.89 -4.79 6.76
N PRO A 73 -13.59 -5.89 6.49
CA PRO A 73 -15.05 -5.91 6.38
C PRO A 73 -15.76 -5.39 7.64
N GLU A 74 -15.18 -5.70 8.81
CA GLU A 74 -15.70 -5.28 10.10
C GLU A 74 -14.99 -4.02 10.60
N GLY A 75 -15.49 -2.84 10.21
CA GLY A 75 -15.01 -1.58 10.77
C GLY A 75 -13.76 -1.01 10.10
N TRP A 76 -13.73 -0.99 8.77
CA TRP A 76 -12.63 -0.49 7.95
C TRP A 76 -12.06 0.86 8.38
N SER A 77 -12.93 1.80 8.82
CA SER A 77 -12.49 3.13 9.22
C SER A 77 -11.64 3.14 10.50
N TYR A 78 -11.87 2.20 11.42
CA TYR A 78 -11.03 2.02 12.59
C TYR A 78 -9.70 1.39 12.21
N ALA A 79 -9.74 0.30 11.44
CA ALA A 79 -8.54 -0.42 11.02
C ALA A 79 -7.61 0.45 10.18
N LEU A 80 -8.17 1.21 9.23
CA LEU A 80 -7.40 2.14 8.39
C LEU A 80 -6.80 3.28 9.22
N ALA A 81 -7.58 3.86 10.15
CA ALA A 81 -7.10 4.92 11.02
C ALA A 81 -5.96 4.44 11.94
N GLU A 82 -6.09 3.26 12.53
CA GLU A 82 -5.08 2.65 13.38
C GLU A 82 -3.81 2.28 12.58
N SER A 83 -3.96 1.64 11.42
CA SER A 83 -2.83 1.19 10.60
C SER A 83 -1.92 2.33 10.11
N PHE A 84 -2.48 3.52 9.88
CA PHE A 84 -1.73 4.66 9.35
C PHE A 84 -1.66 5.86 10.30
N ALA A 85 -2.05 5.69 11.57
CA ALA A 85 -2.10 6.77 12.57
C ALA A 85 -2.89 8.00 12.09
N ILE A 86 -4.02 7.79 11.41
CA ILE A 86 -4.86 8.84 10.85
C ILE A 86 -6.01 9.14 11.81
N ASN A 87 -6.37 10.41 11.92
CA ASN A 87 -7.60 10.76 12.62
C ASN A 87 -8.83 10.18 11.88
N ARG A 88 -9.61 9.32 12.55
CA ARG A 88 -10.80 8.68 11.98
C ARG A 88 -11.81 9.68 11.38
N ARG A 89 -11.91 10.90 11.91
CA ARG A 89 -12.78 11.94 11.35
C ARG A 89 -12.36 12.34 9.93
N ALA A 90 -11.06 12.20 9.57
CA ALA A 90 -10.58 12.47 8.22
C ALA A 90 -11.08 11.44 7.20
N LEU A 91 -11.52 10.25 7.66
CA LEU A 91 -12.04 9.18 6.81
C LEU A 91 -13.55 9.31 6.51
N GLN A 92 -14.21 10.35 7.03
CA GLN A 92 -15.58 10.65 6.64
C GLN A 92 -15.63 11.06 5.16
N ARG A 93 -16.65 10.59 4.45
CA ARG A 93 -16.77 10.73 2.99
C ARG A 93 -16.67 12.18 2.50
N ASP A 94 -17.30 13.10 3.21
CA ASP A 94 -17.24 14.55 2.92
C ASP A 94 -15.84 15.14 3.12
N ARG A 95 -15.08 14.59 4.07
CA ARG A 95 -13.69 14.99 4.33
C ARG A 95 -12.74 14.42 3.27
N LEU A 96 -12.89 13.14 2.93
CA LEU A 96 -12.12 12.50 1.86
C LEU A 96 -12.37 13.17 0.50
N ALA A 97 -13.62 13.60 0.24
CA ALA A 97 -13.94 14.33 -0.99
C ALA A 97 -13.30 15.71 -1.07
N LYS A 98 -12.95 16.32 0.06
CA LYS A 98 -12.24 17.61 0.11
C LYS A 98 -10.72 17.42 0.13
N ASN A 99 -10.25 16.52 0.99
CA ASN A 99 -8.82 16.27 1.22
C ASN A 99 -8.59 14.75 1.22
N THR A 100 -8.11 14.22 0.11
CA THR A 100 -7.83 12.79 0.00
C THR A 100 -6.67 12.34 0.90
N LEU A 101 -6.51 11.03 1.07
CA LEU A 101 -5.41 10.45 1.81
C LEU A 101 -4.07 10.65 1.08
N HIS A 102 -2.98 10.51 1.85
CA HIS A 102 -1.64 10.55 1.27
C HIS A 102 -1.48 9.46 0.18
N PRO A 103 -0.88 9.76 -0.99
CA PRO A 103 -0.78 8.80 -2.10
C PRO A 103 -0.14 7.45 -1.73
N ASN A 104 0.82 7.41 -0.81
CA ASN A 104 1.39 6.16 -0.31
C ASN A 104 0.36 5.29 0.42
N ILE A 105 -0.60 5.89 1.14
CA ILE A 105 -1.68 5.15 1.80
C ILE A 105 -2.62 4.56 0.74
N LEU A 106 -2.95 5.35 -0.28
CA LEU A 106 -3.78 4.90 -1.40
C LEU A 106 -3.14 3.72 -2.13
N ARG A 107 -1.83 3.81 -2.43
CA ARG A 107 -1.06 2.74 -3.07
C ARG A 107 -1.05 1.46 -2.22
N THR A 108 -0.78 1.60 -0.92
CA THR A 108 -0.76 0.46 0.00
C THR A 108 -2.15 -0.18 0.10
N LEU A 109 -3.20 0.64 0.21
CA LEU A 109 -4.58 0.17 0.27
C LEU A 109 -4.98 -0.57 -1.01
N GLY A 110 -4.59 -0.06 -2.18
CA GLY A 110 -4.79 -0.73 -3.46
C GLY A 110 -4.13 -2.11 -3.48
N ALA A 111 -2.84 -2.19 -3.13
CA ALA A 111 -2.10 -3.45 -3.10
C ALA A 111 -2.69 -4.49 -2.13
N VAL A 112 -3.13 -4.04 -0.94
CA VAL A 112 -3.75 -4.91 0.07
C VAL A 112 -5.10 -5.43 -0.39
N SER A 113 -5.90 -4.58 -1.04
CA SER A 113 -7.28 -4.90 -1.40
C SER A 113 -7.43 -5.71 -2.70
N GLU A 114 -6.41 -5.77 -3.55
CA GLU A 114 -6.50 -6.41 -4.87
C GLU A 114 -6.46 -7.94 -4.80
N GLY A 115 -5.71 -8.50 -3.86
CA GLY A 115 -5.51 -9.94 -3.76
C GLY A 115 -6.76 -10.75 -3.42
N PRO A 116 -6.73 -12.08 -3.64
CA PRO A 116 -7.83 -12.99 -3.32
C PRO A 116 -8.14 -13.05 -1.82
N ASP A 117 -7.16 -12.78 -0.97
CA ASP A 117 -7.29 -12.70 0.50
C ASP A 117 -6.96 -11.28 0.99
N ALA A 118 -7.75 -10.30 0.57
CA ALA A 118 -7.60 -8.92 1.00
C ALA A 118 -7.73 -8.77 2.52
N GLU A 119 -8.61 -9.55 3.16
CA GLU A 119 -8.78 -9.54 4.62
C GLU A 119 -7.54 -10.05 5.36
N GLY A 120 -6.94 -11.16 4.88
CA GLY A 120 -5.68 -11.68 5.43
C GLY A 120 -4.55 -10.66 5.30
N MET A 121 -4.44 -10.01 4.14
CA MET A 121 -3.46 -8.93 3.94
C MET A 121 -3.72 -7.71 4.83
N GLY A 122 -4.99 -7.36 5.02
CA GLY A 122 -5.39 -6.29 5.95
C GLY A 122 -4.99 -6.59 7.40
N ARG A 123 -5.15 -7.86 7.85
CA ARG A 123 -4.68 -8.31 9.17
C ARG A 123 -3.17 -8.21 9.33
N ILE A 124 -2.40 -8.60 8.32
CA ILE A 124 -0.93 -8.49 8.31
C ILE A 124 -0.51 -7.02 8.43
N LEU A 125 -1.09 -6.13 7.62
CA LEU A 125 -0.80 -4.70 7.67
C LEU A 125 -1.09 -4.10 9.04
N ARG A 126 -2.23 -4.44 9.64
CA ARG A 126 -2.60 -3.98 10.98
C ARG A 126 -1.66 -4.50 12.06
N ALA A 127 -1.22 -5.76 11.97
CA ALA A 127 -0.24 -6.33 12.89
C ALA A 127 1.13 -5.63 12.78
N LEU A 128 1.59 -5.32 11.57
CA LEU A 128 2.82 -4.55 11.34
C LEU A 128 2.72 -3.13 11.93
N ALA A 129 1.60 -2.46 11.71
CA ALA A 129 1.35 -1.11 12.26
C ALA A 129 1.34 -1.14 13.79
N SER A 130 0.66 -2.10 14.39
CA SER A 130 0.62 -2.31 15.84
C SER A 130 2.02 -2.58 16.40
N TYR A 131 2.79 -3.44 15.75
CA TYR A 131 4.17 -3.71 16.15
C TYR A 131 5.02 -2.43 16.09
N ALA A 132 4.92 -1.65 15.02
CA ALA A 132 5.69 -0.43 14.84
C ALA A 132 5.38 0.65 15.91
N THR A 133 4.15 0.65 16.44
CA THR A 133 3.69 1.65 17.42
C THR A 133 3.78 1.19 18.87
N SER A 134 3.84 -0.13 19.14
CA SER A 134 3.68 -0.69 20.51
C SER A 134 4.92 -0.63 21.37
N TYR A 135 6.09 -0.32 20.84
CA TYR A 135 7.32 -0.31 21.61
C TYR A 135 7.83 1.11 21.89
N GLY A 136 7.95 1.43 23.17
CA GLY A 136 8.53 2.70 23.64
C GLY A 136 10.06 2.75 23.48
N GLU A 137 10.58 3.88 23.79
CA GLU A 137 11.94 4.40 23.91
C GLU A 137 13.12 3.51 23.48
N GLY A 138 13.89 3.98 22.50
CA GLY A 138 15.23 3.48 22.17
C GLY A 138 15.45 2.91 20.78
N HIS A 139 14.40 2.61 20.00
CA HIS A 139 14.53 2.16 18.61
C HIS A 139 13.70 3.06 17.68
N SER A 140 14.25 3.38 16.52
CA SER A 140 13.47 4.15 15.54
C SER A 140 12.32 3.29 14.99
N MET A 141 11.21 3.91 14.62
CA MET A 141 10.08 3.20 13.96
C MET A 141 10.55 2.49 12.68
N LEU A 142 11.52 3.06 11.96
CA LEU A 142 12.07 2.50 10.73
C LEU A 142 12.82 1.19 10.99
N ASP A 143 13.70 1.16 11.99
CA ASP A 143 14.46 -0.05 12.35
C ASP A 143 13.53 -1.22 12.69
N ARG A 144 12.40 -0.94 13.31
CA ARG A 144 11.39 -1.96 13.65
C ARG A 144 10.63 -2.47 12.44
N ILE A 145 10.27 -1.58 11.52
CA ILE A 145 9.63 -1.99 10.27
C ILE A 145 10.57 -2.90 9.49
N ASP A 146 11.86 -2.59 9.45
CA ASP A 146 12.89 -3.40 8.80
C ASP A 146 13.07 -4.75 9.50
N ASP A 147 13.12 -4.77 10.82
CA ASP A 147 13.17 -6.01 11.61
C ASP A 147 11.92 -6.88 11.40
N ALA A 148 10.74 -6.28 11.44
CA ALA A 148 9.49 -6.98 11.17
C ALA A 148 9.47 -7.56 9.74
N GLY A 149 9.96 -6.81 8.76
CA GLY A 149 10.09 -7.27 7.39
C GLY A 149 11.04 -8.46 7.26
N ARG A 150 12.17 -8.44 7.96
CA ARG A 150 13.13 -9.55 8.00
C ARG A 150 12.52 -10.80 8.65
N VAL A 151 11.88 -10.65 9.80
CA VAL A 151 11.21 -11.76 10.50
C VAL A 151 10.08 -12.33 9.63
N ALA A 152 9.28 -11.48 8.98
CA ALA A 152 8.20 -11.93 8.10
C ALA A 152 8.73 -12.73 6.89
N ARG A 153 9.81 -12.30 6.25
CA ARG A 153 10.45 -13.07 5.16
C ARG A 153 10.91 -14.43 5.62
N ASN A 154 11.58 -14.52 6.77
CA ASN A 154 12.03 -15.79 7.33
C ASN A 154 10.85 -16.71 7.68
N ALA A 155 9.77 -16.14 8.24
CA ALA A 155 8.56 -16.91 8.56
C ALA A 155 7.88 -17.44 7.28
N VAL A 156 7.79 -16.65 6.22
CA VAL A 156 7.24 -17.09 4.93
C VAL A 156 8.04 -18.27 4.37
N GLU A 157 9.37 -18.22 4.44
CA GLU A 157 10.20 -19.32 3.98
C GLU A 157 9.99 -20.58 4.83
N ALA A 158 9.96 -20.47 6.15
CA ALA A 158 9.65 -21.59 7.04
C ALA A 158 8.27 -22.20 6.75
N LEU A 159 7.24 -21.36 6.52
CA LEU A 159 5.90 -21.81 6.18
C LEU A 159 5.87 -22.55 4.82
N ARG A 160 6.57 -22.04 3.81
CA ARG A 160 6.68 -22.71 2.51
C ARG A 160 7.26 -24.11 2.66
N GLN A 161 8.29 -24.28 3.49
CA GLN A 161 8.93 -25.57 3.71
C GLN A 161 8.03 -26.57 4.43
N VAL A 162 7.37 -26.10 5.49
CA VAL A 162 6.42 -26.94 6.24
C VAL A 162 5.28 -27.42 5.33
N HIS A 163 4.75 -26.55 4.47
CA HIS A 163 3.62 -26.85 3.60
C HIS A 163 4.00 -27.58 2.30
N THR A 164 5.21 -27.41 1.80
CA THR A 164 5.63 -28.02 0.53
C THR A 164 6.57 -29.23 0.70
N GLY A 165 7.03 -29.49 1.92
CA GLY A 165 8.00 -30.55 2.20
C GLY A 165 9.34 -30.38 1.51
N ARG A 166 9.65 -29.20 0.97
CA ARG A 166 10.93 -28.93 0.33
C ARG A 166 11.95 -28.46 1.35
N PRO A 167 13.18 -29.04 1.35
CA PRO A 167 14.23 -28.64 2.28
C PRO A 167 14.64 -27.17 2.04
N ILE A 168 15.00 -26.49 3.12
CA ILE A 168 15.56 -25.12 3.09
C ILE A 168 16.85 -25.17 2.28
N ARG A 169 16.90 -24.40 1.19
CA ARG A 169 18.17 -24.12 0.54
C ARG A 169 18.81 -22.98 1.33
N PRO A 170 19.93 -23.21 2.06
CA PRO A 170 20.62 -22.13 2.74
C PRO A 170 20.99 -21.07 1.67
N GLU A 171 20.72 -19.80 1.96
CA GLU A 171 21.25 -18.72 1.12
C GLU A 171 22.77 -18.87 1.04
N PRO A 172 23.36 -18.70 -0.15
CA PRO A 172 24.81 -18.64 -0.27
C PRO A 172 25.28 -17.50 0.61
N VAL A 173 26.07 -17.82 1.64
CA VAL A 173 26.80 -16.83 2.41
C VAL A 173 27.75 -16.18 1.41
N ASP A 174 27.52 -14.89 1.11
CA ASP A 174 28.40 -14.11 0.26
C ASP A 174 29.82 -14.18 0.82
N ALA A 175 30.66 -15.03 0.20
CA ALA A 175 32.05 -15.26 0.57
C ALA A 175 32.98 -14.11 0.17
N ASP A 176 32.42 -12.95 -0.22
CA ASP A 176 33.18 -11.83 -0.76
C ASP A 176 33.50 -10.70 0.25
N ASN A 177 33.26 -10.92 1.55
CA ASN A 177 33.60 -9.88 2.54
C ASN A 177 34.79 -10.27 3.47
N CYS A 178 35.73 -11.05 2.93
CA CYS A 178 37.02 -11.32 3.57
C CYS A 178 38.17 -11.03 2.61
N LYS A 179 38.39 -9.76 2.30
CA LYS A 179 39.69 -9.26 1.81
C LYS A 179 39.98 -7.91 2.43
N ASP A 180 40.87 -7.97 3.42
CA ASP A 180 41.81 -6.96 3.91
C ASP A 180 41.30 -5.58 4.29
#